data_7e21c33f6193594070731c238ac095ab
#
_entry.id   7e21c33f6193594070731c238ac095ab
#
_cell.length_a   1.000
_cell.length_b   1.000
_cell.length_c   1.000
_cell.angle_alpha   90.00
_cell.angle_beta   90.00
_cell.angle_gamma   90.00
#
_symmetry.space_group_name_H-M   'P 1'
#
loop_
_entity.id
_entity.type
_entity.pdbx_description
1 polymer ?
#
loop_
_entity_poly.entity_id
_entity_poly.type
_entity_poly.pdbx_seq_one_letter_code
_entity_poly.pdbx_strand_id
1 'polypeptide(L)'
;MELDEESSLLTTFSTTFGRYCWKRYPFEVKSAQDEFQRKMEEVFEGLDIGLIIDDIAGTGANTEDHDAKLRLVLQRAREKGVRFNRDKCIFNAVSIPFFGHLLTTEGIKADPEKTKAIVNMPAPESHEQLQVLLGMYNY
;
A
#
# COMPACT_ATOMS: atom_id res chain seq x y z
N MET A 1 10.86 2.50 9.71
CA MET A 1 11.76 1.44 10.19
C MET A 1 13.10 2.06 10.57
N GLU A 2 13.74 1.59 11.64
CA GLU A 2 15.08 2.01 12.01
C GLU A 2 16.10 1.15 11.27
N LEU A 3 17.22 1.76 10.87
CA LEU A 3 18.35 1.07 10.27
C LEU A 3 19.33 0.65 11.37
N ASP A 4 19.98 -0.49 11.20
CA ASP A 4 21.17 -0.83 11.96
C ASP A 4 22.35 0.08 11.57
N GLU A 5 23.46 -0.01 12.28
CA GLU A 5 24.60 0.89 12.10
C GLU A 5 25.25 0.70 10.71
N GLU A 6 25.38 -0.53 10.24
CA GLU A 6 25.98 -0.85 8.96
C GLU A 6 25.11 -0.34 7.80
N SER A 7 23.82 -0.63 7.81
CA SER A 7 22.86 -0.13 6.83
C SER A 7 22.76 1.40 6.84
N SER A 8 22.82 2.02 8.04
CA SER A 8 22.82 3.48 8.18
C SER A 8 24.02 4.10 7.47
N LEU A 9 25.21 3.53 7.63
CA LEU A 9 26.44 4.01 6.97
C LEU A 9 26.35 3.93 5.43
N LEU A 10 25.68 2.93 4.89
CA LEU A 10 25.45 2.79 3.45
C LEU A 10 24.60 3.95 2.86
N THR A 11 23.81 4.61 3.69
CA THR A 11 23.00 5.77 3.29
C THR A 11 23.72 7.10 3.43
N THR A 12 25.04 7.09 3.56
CA THR A 12 25.83 8.31 3.79
C THR A 12 25.76 9.26 2.60
N PHE A 13 25.47 10.51 2.87
CA PHE A 13 25.48 11.62 1.92
C PHE A 13 26.29 12.80 2.44
N SER A 14 26.78 13.62 1.52
CA SER A 14 27.62 14.80 1.83
C SER A 14 26.81 16.08 1.70
N THR A 15 27.01 16.98 2.63
CA THR A 15 26.47 18.34 2.62
C THR A 15 27.59 19.36 2.78
N THR A 16 27.30 20.64 2.66
CA THR A 16 28.23 21.73 2.97
C THR A 16 28.66 21.78 4.45
N PHE A 17 27.90 21.11 5.31
CA PHE A 17 28.14 21.06 6.76
C PHE A 17 28.79 19.76 7.24
N GLY A 18 29.00 18.79 6.35
CA GLY A 18 29.61 17.51 6.67
C GLY A 18 28.90 16.32 6.05
N ARG A 19 29.27 15.13 6.53
CA ARG A 19 28.68 13.87 6.11
C ARG A 19 27.61 13.45 7.11
N TYR A 20 26.48 12.98 6.59
CA TYR A 20 25.35 12.50 7.36
C TYR A 20 24.89 11.16 6.82
N CYS A 21 24.25 10.36 7.66
CA CYS A 21 23.60 9.13 7.27
C CYS A 21 22.17 9.08 7.85
N TRP A 22 21.32 8.29 7.23
CA TRP A 22 19.96 8.12 7.71
C TRP A 22 19.92 7.09 8.85
N LYS A 23 19.25 7.42 9.94
CA LYS A 23 18.95 6.48 11.03
C LYS A 23 17.68 5.67 10.78
N ARG A 24 16.87 6.11 9.84
CA ARG A 24 15.64 5.44 9.42
C ARG A 24 15.69 5.22 7.93
N TYR A 25 14.95 4.23 7.48
CA TYR A 25 14.88 3.87 6.07
C TYR A 25 14.42 5.08 5.24
N PRO A 26 15.23 5.61 4.33
CA PRO A 26 14.85 6.75 3.49
C PRO A 26 13.85 6.31 2.42
N PHE A 27 13.01 7.26 1.99
CA PHE A 27 12.12 7.04 0.85
C PHE A 27 12.94 6.83 -0.44
N GLU A 28 12.32 6.19 -1.44
CA GLU A 28 12.88 5.96 -2.78
C GLU A 28 14.01 4.93 -2.88
N VAL A 29 14.41 4.29 -1.79
CA VAL A 29 15.29 3.12 -1.87
C VAL A 29 14.49 1.94 -2.43
N LYS A 30 14.98 1.29 -3.49
CA LYS A 30 14.25 0.23 -4.21
C LYS A 30 13.77 -0.92 -3.31
N SER A 31 14.59 -1.33 -2.34
CA SER A 31 14.24 -2.40 -1.40
C SER A 31 13.33 -1.95 -0.24
N ALA A 32 13.01 -0.65 -0.13
CA ALA A 32 12.23 -0.15 1.00
C ALA A 32 10.82 -0.73 1.03
N GLN A 33 10.18 -0.85 -0.13
CA GLN A 33 8.84 -1.40 -0.25
C GLN A 33 8.81 -2.88 0.11
N ASP A 34 9.75 -3.67 -0.38
CA ASP A 34 9.84 -5.11 -0.12
C ASP A 34 10.09 -5.37 1.38
N GLU A 35 11.02 -4.63 2.00
CA GLU A 35 11.28 -4.74 3.43
C GLU A 35 10.11 -4.28 4.28
N PHE A 36 9.39 -3.24 3.86
CA PHE A 36 8.20 -2.79 4.55
C PHE A 36 7.08 -3.83 4.44
N GLN A 37 6.83 -4.37 3.24
CA GLN A 37 5.88 -5.46 3.02
C GLN A 37 6.19 -6.65 3.93
N ARG A 38 7.44 -7.15 3.90
CA ARG A 38 7.87 -8.27 4.74
C ARG A 38 7.64 -8.01 6.23
N LYS A 39 7.96 -6.80 6.71
CA LYS A 39 7.74 -6.42 8.12
C LYS A 39 6.25 -6.36 8.48
N MET A 40 5.42 -5.86 7.58
CA MET A 40 3.97 -5.81 7.81
C MET A 40 3.37 -7.21 7.81
N GLU A 41 3.84 -8.12 6.93
CA GLU A 41 3.45 -9.53 6.93
C GLU A 41 3.83 -10.22 8.25
N GLU A 42 5.05 -10.01 8.76
CA GLU A 42 5.46 -10.52 10.08
C GLU A 42 4.58 -9.97 11.22
N VAL A 43 4.23 -8.67 11.16
CA VAL A 43 3.39 -8.04 12.18
C VAL A 43 1.98 -8.64 12.21
N PHE A 44 1.39 -8.86 11.05
CA PHE A 44 0.01 -9.32 10.93
C PHE A 44 -0.11 -10.81 10.59
N GLU A 45 0.98 -11.57 10.80
CA GLU A 45 0.99 -13.00 10.56
C GLU A 45 -0.17 -13.72 11.28
N GLY A 46 -0.83 -14.62 10.56
CA GLY A 46 -1.95 -15.42 11.05
C GLY A 46 -3.29 -14.71 11.11
N LEU A 47 -3.38 -13.44 10.66
CA LEU A 47 -4.66 -12.75 10.51
C LEU A 47 -5.18 -12.88 9.07
N ASP A 48 -6.50 -13.08 8.95
CA ASP A 48 -7.20 -13.18 7.66
C ASP A 48 -7.50 -11.79 7.10
N ILE A 49 -6.47 -11.21 6.48
CA ILE A 49 -6.52 -9.86 5.88
C ILE A 49 -5.77 -9.82 4.55
N GLY A 50 -6.20 -8.93 3.66
CA GLY A 50 -5.39 -8.52 2.51
C GLY A 50 -4.39 -7.45 2.94
N LEU A 51 -3.12 -7.64 2.64
CA LEU A 51 -2.06 -6.72 2.98
C LEU A 51 -1.21 -6.44 1.73
N ILE A 52 -1.16 -5.20 1.31
CA ILE A 52 -0.29 -4.76 0.21
C ILE A 52 0.37 -3.44 0.62
N ILE A 53 1.65 -3.50 0.91
CA ILE A 53 2.49 -2.37 1.33
C ILE A 53 1.83 -1.60 2.50
N ASP A 54 1.20 -0.46 2.22
CA ASP A 54 0.58 0.42 3.21
C ASP A 54 -0.91 0.11 3.45
N ASP A 55 -1.54 -0.64 2.56
CA ASP A 55 -2.97 -0.87 2.55
C ASP A 55 -3.33 -2.21 3.21
N ILE A 56 -4.28 -2.16 4.14
CA ILE A 56 -4.84 -3.33 4.81
C ILE A 56 -6.33 -3.39 4.53
N ALA A 57 -6.78 -4.51 3.97
CA ALA A 57 -8.19 -4.79 3.75
C ALA A 57 -8.63 -6.00 4.57
N GLY A 58 -9.67 -5.83 5.38
CA GLY A 58 -10.30 -6.91 6.14
C GLY A 58 -11.72 -7.15 5.65
N THR A 59 -12.09 -8.40 5.49
CA THR A 59 -13.45 -8.80 5.14
C THR A 59 -14.01 -9.76 6.19
N GLY A 60 -15.34 -9.85 6.27
CA GLY A 60 -16.03 -10.80 7.14
C GLY A 60 -17.22 -11.44 6.43
N ALA A 61 -17.56 -12.66 6.82
CA ALA A 61 -18.75 -13.35 6.33
C ALA A 61 -20.04 -12.65 6.80
N ASN A 62 -20.01 -11.98 7.92
CA ASN A 62 -21.06 -11.17 8.52
C ASN A 62 -20.44 -10.06 9.38
N THR A 63 -21.28 -9.21 9.96
CA THR A 63 -20.83 -8.06 10.78
C THR A 63 -20.06 -8.51 12.02
N GLU A 64 -20.48 -9.57 12.70
CA GLU A 64 -19.82 -10.07 13.90
C GLU A 64 -18.42 -10.61 13.58
N ASP A 65 -18.27 -11.37 12.50
CA ASP A 65 -16.97 -11.90 12.03
C ASP A 65 -16.06 -10.76 11.60
N HIS A 66 -16.57 -9.80 10.82
CA HIS A 66 -15.83 -8.59 10.44
C HIS A 66 -15.31 -7.83 11.67
N ASP A 67 -16.18 -7.57 12.65
CA ASP A 67 -15.80 -6.81 13.84
C ASP A 67 -14.79 -7.56 14.72
N ALA A 68 -14.90 -8.90 14.80
CA ALA A 68 -13.95 -9.72 15.50
C ALA A 68 -12.55 -9.65 14.85
N LYS A 69 -12.47 -9.79 13.52
CA LYS A 69 -11.23 -9.66 12.75
C LYS A 69 -10.64 -8.25 12.88
N LEU A 70 -11.47 -7.23 12.76
CA LEU A 70 -11.03 -5.83 12.91
C LEU A 70 -10.42 -5.58 14.30
N ARG A 71 -11.03 -6.08 15.38
CA ARG A 71 -10.47 -5.97 16.74
C ARG A 71 -9.10 -6.63 16.84
N LEU A 72 -8.92 -7.80 16.24
CA LEU A 72 -7.63 -8.50 16.24
C LEU A 72 -6.55 -7.69 15.50
N VAL A 73 -6.88 -7.10 14.35
CA VAL A 73 -5.97 -6.24 13.59
C VAL A 73 -5.56 -5.02 14.42
N LEU A 74 -6.54 -4.32 15.01
CA LEU A 74 -6.28 -3.12 15.82
C LEU A 74 -5.48 -3.45 17.09
N GLN A 75 -5.77 -4.60 17.72
CA GLN A 75 -5.00 -5.07 18.87
C GLN A 75 -3.56 -5.36 18.48
N ARG A 76 -3.34 -6.13 17.40
CA ARG A 76 -2.00 -6.47 16.91
C ARG A 76 -1.20 -5.21 16.53
N ALA A 77 -1.84 -4.27 15.85
CA ALA A 77 -1.23 -2.98 15.52
C ALA A 77 -0.77 -2.22 16.78
N ARG A 78 -1.60 -2.19 17.83
CA ARG A 78 -1.26 -1.56 19.12
C ARG A 78 -0.08 -2.25 19.79
N GLU A 79 -0.08 -3.59 19.85
CA GLU A 79 0.99 -4.40 20.46
C GLU A 79 2.33 -4.21 19.73
N LYS A 80 2.29 -4.07 18.41
CA LYS A 80 3.48 -3.91 17.57
C LYS A 80 3.85 -2.46 17.27
N GLY A 81 3.11 -1.49 17.80
CA GLY A 81 3.38 -0.06 17.62
C GLY A 81 3.08 0.47 16.22
N VAL A 82 2.27 -0.23 15.42
CA VAL A 82 1.80 0.26 14.11
C VAL A 82 0.74 1.33 14.33
N ARG A 83 0.84 2.43 13.59
CA ARG A 83 -0.09 3.55 13.66
C ARG A 83 -0.79 3.73 12.32
N PHE A 84 -2.11 3.70 12.35
CA PHE A 84 -2.94 4.00 11.20
C PHE A 84 -3.23 5.50 11.11
N ASN A 85 -3.32 6.01 9.88
CA ASN A 85 -3.86 7.35 9.65
C ASN A 85 -5.39 7.28 9.71
N ARG A 86 -5.97 7.89 10.76
CA ARG A 86 -7.40 7.89 11.01
C ARG A 86 -8.22 8.41 9.83
N ASP A 87 -7.72 9.45 9.15
CA ASP A 87 -8.44 10.12 8.07
C ASP A 87 -8.49 9.27 6.77
N LYS A 88 -7.61 8.28 6.67
CA LYS A 88 -7.57 7.31 5.56
C LYS A 88 -8.27 6.00 5.88
N CYS A 89 -8.64 5.77 7.14
CA CYS A 89 -9.34 4.54 7.53
C CYS A 89 -10.80 4.58 7.08
N ILE A 90 -11.21 3.54 6.37
CA ILE A 90 -12.59 3.33 5.93
C ILE A 90 -13.12 2.10 6.66
N PHE A 91 -14.18 2.25 7.44
CA PHE A 91 -14.78 1.16 8.20
C PHE A 91 -16.23 0.90 7.74
N ASN A 92 -16.66 -0.35 7.81
CA ASN A 92 -18.03 -0.79 7.50
C ASN A 92 -18.53 -0.34 6.12
N ALA A 93 -17.64 -0.34 5.13
CA ALA A 93 -17.98 0.02 3.77
C ALA A 93 -18.45 -1.20 2.97
N VAL A 94 -19.43 -1.00 2.10
CA VAL A 94 -19.93 -2.03 1.17
C VAL A 94 -18.94 -2.30 0.05
N SER A 95 -18.10 -1.29 -0.26
CA SER A 95 -17.01 -1.40 -1.23
C SER A 95 -15.84 -0.52 -0.81
N ILE A 96 -14.64 -0.99 -1.06
CA ILE A 96 -13.40 -0.27 -0.76
C ILE A 96 -12.45 -0.32 -1.94
N PRO A 97 -11.77 0.80 -2.26
CA PRO A 97 -10.68 0.78 -3.21
C PRO A 97 -9.49 0.06 -2.57
N PHE A 98 -8.89 -0.89 -3.27
CA PHE A 98 -7.74 -1.64 -2.81
C PHE A 98 -6.85 -2.01 -3.98
N PHE A 99 -5.63 -1.54 -3.97
CA PHE A 99 -4.61 -1.77 -5.01
C PHE A 99 -5.13 -1.64 -6.45
N GLY A 100 -5.86 -0.54 -6.72
CA GLY A 100 -6.36 -0.23 -8.05
C GLY A 100 -7.61 -1.00 -8.48
N HIS A 101 -8.17 -1.80 -7.59
CA HIS A 101 -9.44 -2.50 -7.76
C HIS A 101 -10.48 -1.97 -6.77
N LEU A 102 -11.72 -2.31 -7.01
CA LEU A 102 -12.82 -2.09 -6.06
C LEU A 102 -13.21 -3.45 -5.48
N LEU A 103 -12.95 -3.66 -4.18
CA LEU A 103 -13.45 -4.82 -3.45
C LEU A 103 -14.90 -4.58 -3.08
N THR A 104 -15.77 -5.50 -3.43
CA THR A 104 -17.23 -5.42 -3.16
C THR A 104 -17.72 -6.72 -2.58
N THR A 105 -18.97 -6.74 -2.08
CA THR A 105 -19.65 -7.96 -1.62
C THR A 105 -19.87 -8.99 -2.72
N GLU A 106 -19.79 -8.58 -3.99
CA GLU A 106 -19.94 -9.47 -5.16
C GLU A 106 -18.58 -9.93 -5.73
N GLY A 107 -17.46 -9.48 -5.13
CA GLY A 107 -16.11 -9.79 -5.55
C GLY A 107 -15.30 -8.56 -5.99
N ILE A 108 -14.23 -8.79 -6.71
CA ILE A 108 -13.30 -7.75 -7.20
C ILE A 108 -13.85 -7.16 -8.48
N LYS A 109 -13.97 -5.83 -8.53
CA LYS A 109 -14.39 -5.07 -9.71
C LYS A 109 -13.29 -4.09 -10.13
N ALA A 110 -13.29 -3.72 -11.40
CA ALA A 110 -12.45 -2.62 -11.87
C ALA A 110 -12.92 -1.29 -11.26
N ASP A 111 -11.99 -0.41 -10.94
CA ASP A 111 -12.29 0.94 -10.47
C ASP A 111 -13.03 1.73 -11.56
N PRO A 112 -14.28 2.19 -11.31
CA PRO A 112 -15.07 2.91 -12.31
C PRO A 112 -14.41 4.20 -12.79
N GLU A 113 -13.64 4.89 -11.95
CA GLU A 113 -12.95 6.12 -12.33
C GLU A 113 -11.80 5.82 -13.29
N LYS A 114 -11.02 4.77 -13.01
CA LYS A 114 -9.96 4.31 -13.91
C LYS A 114 -10.53 3.82 -15.24
N THR A 115 -11.61 3.06 -15.18
CA THR A 115 -12.30 2.57 -16.39
C THR A 115 -12.82 3.73 -17.25
N LYS A 116 -13.43 4.76 -16.64
CA LYS A 116 -13.87 5.96 -17.34
C LYS A 116 -12.71 6.73 -17.98
N ALA A 117 -11.59 6.84 -17.28
CA ALA A 117 -10.41 7.52 -17.82
C ALA A 117 -9.90 6.83 -19.08
N ILE A 118 -9.89 5.49 -19.11
CA ILE A 118 -9.49 4.70 -20.28
C ILE A 118 -10.50 4.84 -21.43
N VAL A 119 -11.79 4.69 -21.12
CA VAL A 119 -12.86 4.77 -22.14
C VAL A 119 -12.95 6.16 -22.79
N ASN A 120 -12.70 7.21 -22.01
CA ASN A 120 -12.75 8.60 -22.48
C ASN A 120 -11.41 9.08 -23.09
N MET A 121 -10.39 8.21 -23.15
CA MET A 121 -9.12 8.57 -23.75
C MET A 121 -9.28 8.77 -25.26
N PRO A 122 -8.84 9.91 -25.82
CA PRO A 122 -8.88 10.13 -27.25
C PRO A 122 -7.98 9.13 -27.98
N ALA A 123 -8.31 8.80 -29.23
CA ALA A 123 -7.44 7.98 -30.05
C ALA A 123 -6.05 8.63 -30.19
N PRO A 124 -4.96 7.84 -30.10
CA PRO A 124 -3.61 8.40 -30.21
C PRO A 124 -3.37 8.98 -31.60
N GLU A 125 -2.95 10.24 -31.65
CA GLU A 125 -2.61 10.97 -32.88
C GLU A 125 -1.10 11.06 -33.11
N SER A 126 -0.27 10.64 -32.13
CA SER A 126 1.19 10.64 -32.23
C SER A 126 1.79 9.32 -31.74
N HIS A 127 3.04 9.06 -32.14
CA HIS A 127 3.81 7.89 -31.70
C HIS A 127 3.96 7.86 -30.16
N GLU A 128 4.17 9.03 -29.53
CA GLU A 128 4.29 9.14 -28.09
C GLU A 128 2.99 8.78 -27.37
N GLN A 129 1.85 9.28 -27.87
CA GLN A 129 0.53 8.93 -27.33
C GLN A 129 0.23 7.44 -27.50
N LEU A 130 0.64 6.85 -28.61
CA LEU A 130 0.51 5.40 -28.84
C LEU A 130 1.34 4.61 -27.82
N GLN A 131 2.57 5.04 -27.52
CA GLN A 131 3.41 4.41 -26.50
C GLN A 131 2.78 4.47 -25.12
N VAL A 132 2.19 5.61 -24.76
CA VAL A 132 1.46 5.77 -23.48
C VAL A 132 0.26 4.80 -23.43
N LEU A 133 -0.53 4.73 -24.51
CA LEU A 133 -1.67 3.82 -24.59
C LEU A 133 -1.24 2.36 -24.44
N LEU A 134 -0.20 1.93 -25.17
CA LEU A 134 0.34 0.57 -25.09
C LEU A 134 0.92 0.27 -23.71
N GLY A 135 1.57 1.24 -23.06
CA GLY A 135 2.04 1.12 -21.67
C GLY A 135 0.90 0.88 -20.68
N MET A 136 -0.25 1.52 -20.88
CA MET A 136 -1.44 1.28 -20.06
C MET A 136 -2.07 -0.09 -20.24
N TYR A 137 -1.97 -0.69 -21.43
CA TYR A 137 -2.45 -2.05 -21.69
C TYR A 137 -1.57 -3.13 -21.08
N ASN A 138 -0.30 -2.85 -20.84
CA ASN A 138 0.67 -3.80 -20.29
C ASN A 138 0.78 -3.74 -18.77
N TYR A 139 0.03 -2.87 -18.13
CA TYR A 139 -0.04 -2.72 -16.68
C TYR A 139 -1.27 -3.45 -16.15
#